data_a3f9924f962999f636522834abf8c80e
#
_entry.id   a3f9924f962999f636522834abf8c80e
#
_cell.length_a   1.000
_cell.length_b   1.000
_cell.length_c   1.000
_cell.angle_alpha   90.00
_cell.angle_beta   90.00
_cell.angle_gamma   90.00
#
_symmetry.space_group_name_H-M   'P 1'
#
loop_
_entity.id
_entity.type
_entity.pdbx_description
1 polymer ?
#
loop_
_entity_poly.entity_id
_entity_poly.type
_entity_poly.pdbx_seq_one_letter_code
_entity_poly.pdbx_strand_id
1 'polypeptide(L)'
;PLRRQRQMCIRDRLEADNVKRTAVCLLVDKEEVGSQGATGMHSMFFENFVAEVMDCMGDYSALSVKRAMMNSIMLSSDVSAAHDPIYASASSPRNQAEFGKGIVFNKYTGARGKSGCNDANAEYIALIRRIMDDHNVAWQTSELGKVDQGGGGTIAYILANYGMQVIDCGVALHNMHAPFELASKADIYEAKKGYAAFLTYEG
;
A
#
# COMPACT_ATOMS: atom_id res chain seq x y z
N PRO A 1 -7.18 13.02 9.87
CA PRO A 1 -6.01 12.30 9.37
C PRO A 1 -6.15 11.92 7.89
N LEU A 2 -7.18 11.20 7.45
CA LEU A 2 -7.42 10.81 6.05
C LEU A 2 -7.39 11.99 5.06
N ARG A 3 -7.88 13.17 5.44
CA ARG A 3 -7.80 14.38 4.59
C ARG A 3 -6.36 14.84 4.33
N ARG A 4 -5.44 14.67 5.29
CA ARG A 4 -4.04 15.07 5.13
C ARG A 4 -3.26 14.11 4.24
N GLN A 5 -3.51 12.81 4.35
CA GLN A 5 -2.92 11.82 3.43
C GLN A 5 -3.40 12.04 1.99
N ARG A 6 -4.70 12.30 1.80
CA ARG A 6 -5.26 12.69 0.48
C ARG A 6 -4.57 13.90 -0.12
N GLN A 7 -4.36 14.95 0.67
CA GLN A 7 -3.70 16.18 0.20
C GLN A 7 -2.22 15.94 -0.13
N MET A 8 -1.52 15.09 0.62
CA MET A 8 -0.12 14.76 0.34
C MET A 8 0.05 14.06 -1.00
N CYS A 9 -0.67 12.97 -1.25
CA CYS A 9 -0.57 12.23 -2.51
C CYS A 9 -0.94 13.08 -3.73
N ILE A 10 -2.03 13.86 -3.64
CA ILE A 10 -2.47 14.75 -4.74
C ILE A 10 -1.45 15.85 -4.98
N ARG A 11 -0.97 16.49 -3.92
CA ARG A 11 0.01 17.57 -4.02
C ARG A 11 1.32 17.09 -4.62
N ASP A 12 1.89 16.01 -4.10
CA ASP A 12 3.16 15.46 -4.59
C ASP A 12 3.04 15.04 -6.07
N ARG A 13 1.87 14.56 -6.48
CA ARG A 13 1.61 14.22 -7.89
C ARG A 13 1.54 15.45 -8.78
N LEU A 14 0.93 16.53 -8.32
CA LEU A 14 0.82 17.80 -9.06
C LEU A 14 2.17 18.53 -9.17
N GLU A 15 3.07 18.28 -8.21
CA GLU A 15 4.44 18.85 -8.20
C GLU A 15 5.43 18.02 -9.05
N ALA A 16 5.04 16.84 -9.53
CA ALA A 16 5.90 15.97 -10.36
C ALA A 16 5.83 16.39 -11.84
N ASP A 17 6.87 17.03 -12.34
CA ASP A 17 6.91 17.63 -13.68
C ASP A 17 6.98 16.61 -14.84
N ASN A 18 7.45 15.37 -14.60
CA ASN A 18 7.58 14.35 -15.62
C ASN A 18 7.24 12.97 -15.06
N VAL A 19 6.08 12.44 -15.42
CA VAL A 19 5.71 11.07 -15.10
C VAL A 19 5.52 10.30 -16.40
N LYS A 20 6.42 9.38 -16.69
CA LYS A 20 6.38 8.57 -17.91
C LYS A 20 5.28 7.51 -17.89
N ARG A 21 4.87 7.06 -16.71
CA ARG A 21 3.79 6.10 -16.51
C ARG A 21 2.53 6.79 -15.99
N THR A 22 1.37 6.30 -16.35
CA THR A 22 0.12 6.76 -15.75
C THR A 22 0.15 6.50 -14.25
N ALA A 23 0.14 7.58 -13.45
CA ALA A 23 0.11 7.49 -12.00
C ALA A 23 -1.33 7.67 -11.50
N VAL A 24 -1.75 6.75 -10.64
CA VAL A 24 -3.10 6.75 -10.06
C VAL A 24 -2.99 6.76 -8.54
N CYS A 25 -3.71 7.67 -7.90
CA CYS A 25 -3.94 7.64 -6.46
C CYS A 25 -5.39 7.23 -6.23
N LEU A 26 -5.59 6.02 -5.75
CA LEU A 26 -6.91 5.46 -5.46
C LEU A 26 -7.19 5.56 -3.96
N LEU A 27 -8.25 6.31 -3.62
CA LEU A 27 -8.73 6.48 -2.25
C LEU A 27 -10.02 5.69 -2.09
N VAL A 28 -9.94 4.57 -1.41
CA VAL A 28 -11.06 3.64 -1.22
C VAL A 28 -11.84 3.92 0.05
N ASP A 29 -13.09 3.52 0.06
CA ASP A 29 -14.00 3.54 1.18
C ASP A 29 -14.27 2.10 1.64
N LYS A 30 -14.88 1.93 2.81
CA LYS A 30 -15.36 0.65 3.32
C LYS A 30 -14.29 -0.39 3.69
N GLU A 31 -13.02 -0.01 3.81
CA GLU A 31 -11.97 -0.96 4.18
C GLU A 31 -12.31 -1.67 5.49
N GLU A 32 -12.67 -0.93 6.54
CA GLU A 32 -12.98 -1.42 7.90
C GLU A 32 -14.25 -2.30 8.00
N VAL A 33 -15.04 -2.35 6.94
CA VAL A 33 -16.22 -3.23 6.86
C VAL A 33 -16.07 -4.30 5.77
N GLY A 34 -14.82 -4.66 5.44
CA GLY A 34 -14.48 -5.72 4.50
C GLY A 34 -14.49 -5.28 3.04
N SER A 35 -14.34 -4.00 2.75
CA SER A 35 -14.26 -3.43 1.40
C SER A 35 -15.46 -3.75 0.50
N GLN A 36 -16.61 -4.01 1.10
CA GLN A 36 -17.85 -4.35 0.39
C GLN A 36 -18.67 -3.09 0.04
N GLY A 37 -19.60 -3.24 -0.90
CA GLY A 37 -20.48 -2.18 -1.36
C GLY A 37 -19.93 -1.40 -2.57
N ALA A 38 -20.73 -0.49 -3.10
CA ALA A 38 -20.46 0.16 -4.39
C ALA A 38 -19.20 1.05 -4.41
N THR A 39 -18.72 1.50 -3.25
CA THR A 39 -17.53 2.33 -3.10
C THR A 39 -16.35 1.60 -2.47
N GLY A 40 -16.54 0.34 -2.07
CA GLY A 40 -15.48 -0.51 -1.54
C GLY A 40 -14.56 -1.06 -2.64
N MET A 41 -13.38 -1.53 -2.27
CA MET A 41 -12.39 -2.01 -3.23
C MET A 41 -12.83 -3.27 -3.99
N HIS A 42 -13.77 -4.06 -3.44
CA HIS A 42 -14.38 -5.20 -4.14
C HIS A 42 -15.36 -4.82 -5.24
N SER A 43 -15.75 -3.53 -5.31
CA SER A 43 -16.63 -3.09 -6.39
C SER A 43 -15.89 -3.01 -7.73
N MET A 44 -16.66 -2.99 -8.80
CA MET A 44 -16.14 -2.79 -10.16
C MET A 44 -15.71 -1.34 -10.46
N PHE A 45 -15.80 -0.44 -9.46
CA PHE A 45 -15.58 0.98 -9.65
C PHE A 45 -14.21 1.29 -10.28
N PHE A 46 -13.13 0.68 -9.75
CA PHE A 46 -11.79 0.95 -10.25
C PHE A 46 -11.58 0.40 -11.67
N GLU A 47 -12.02 -0.81 -11.94
CA GLU A 47 -11.93 -1.40 -13.29
C GLU A 47 -12.72 -0.59 -14.31
N ASN A 48 -13.95 -0.20 -13.97
CA ASN A 48 -14.78 0.65 -14.83
C ASN A 48 -14.13 2.01 -15.07
N PHE A 49 -13.55 2.62 -14.04
CA PHE A 49 -12.84 3.88 -14.20
C PHE A 49 -11.66 3.77 -15.17
N VAL A 50 -10.86 2.71 -15.06
CA VAL A 50 -9.74 2.47 -15.98
C VAL A 50 -10.25 2.25 -17.41
N ALA A 51 -11.34 1.49 -17.57
CA ALA A 51 -11.96 1.24 -18.86
C ALA A 51 -12.44 2.54 -19.53
N GLU A 52 -13.12 3.41 -18.78
CA GLU A 52 -13.58 4.72 -19.25
C GLU A 52 -12.41 5.64 -19.68
N VAL A 53 -11.34 5.67 -18.89
CA VAL A 53 -10.14 6.44 -19.24
C VAL A 53 -9.52 5.92 -20.53
N MET A 54 -9.41 4.61 -20.68
CA MET A 54 -8.88 3.99 -21.91
C MET A 54 -9.78 4.24 -23.13
N ASP A 55 -11.09 4.27 -22.93
CA ASP A 55 -12.05 4.60 -24.00
C ASP A 55 -11.88 6.06 -24.46
N CYS A 56 -11.75 6.99 -23.53
CA CYS A 56 -11.44 8.39 -23.82
C CYS A 56 -10.10 8.57 -24.57
N MET A 57 -9.15 7.65 -24.39
CA MET A 57 -7.87 7.65 -25.09
C MET A 57 -7.93 6.96 -26.47
N GLY A 58 -9.03 6.29 -26.79
CA GLY A 58 -9.19 5.50 -28.01
C GLY A 58 -8.52 4.12 -27.98
N ASP A 59 -8.12 3.65 -26.80
CA ASP A 59 -7.38 2.39 -26.60
C ASP A 59 -8.20 1.29 -25.90
N TYR A 60 -9.52 1.48 -25.82
CA TYR A 60 -10.36 0.53 -25.09
C TYR A 60 -10.53 -0.80 -25.84
N SER A 61 -10.29 -1.85 -25.11
CA SER A 61 -10.83 -3.19 -25.35
C SER A 61 -10.80 -3.95 -24.02
N ALA A 62 -11.64 -4.98 -23.88
CA ALA A 62 -11.62 -5.82 -22.66
C ALA A 62 -10.23 -6.45 -22.41
N LEU A 63 -9.47 -6.73 -23.45
CA LEU A 63 -8.11 -7.27 -23.34
C LEU A 63 -7.08 -6.19 -22.98
N SER A 64 -7.21 -4.98 -23.53
CA SER A 64 -6.30 -3.87 -23.22
C SER A 64 -6.44 -3.44 -21.75
N VAL A 65 -7.65 -3.39 -21.20
CA VAL A 65 -7.87 -3.13 -19.77
C VAL A 65 -7.17 -4.18 -18.91
N LYS A 66 -7.35 -5.46 -19.21
CA LYS A 66 -6.68 -6.56 -18.47
C LYS A 66 -5.16 -6.46 -18.55
N ARG A 67 -4.61 -6.13 -19.71
CA ARG A 67 -3.17 -5.93 -19.89
C ARG A 67 -2.66 -4.73 -19.12
N ALA A 68 -3.40 -3.63 -19.09
CA ALA A 68 -3.06 -2.46 -18.30
C ALA A 68 -2.99 -2.81 -16.81
N MET A 69 -3.99 -3.54 -16.29
CA MET A 69 -4.00 -4.00 -14.91
C MET A 69 -2.80 -4.92 -14.61
N MET A 70 -2.54 -5.94 -15.43
CA MET A 70 -1.41 -6.86 -15.24
C MET A 70 -0.04 -6.17 -15.29
N ASN A 71 0.09 -5.11 -16.06
CA ASN A 71 1.35 -4.34 -16.20
C ASN A 71 1.49 -3.24 -15.14
N SER A 72 0.54 -3.13 -14.23
CA SER A 72 0.54 -2.14 -13.17
C SER A 72 1.32 -2.64 -11.95
N ILE A 73 1.91 -1.70 -11.24
CA ILE A 73 2.54 -1.90 -9.92
C ILE A 73 1.84 -1.03 -8.91
N MET A 74 1.72 -1.48 -7.68
CA MET A 74 0.95 -0.79 -6.65
C MET A 74 1.62 -0.86 -5.27
N LEU A 75 1.60 0.27 -4.58
CA LEU A 75 1.74 0.33 -3.13
C LEU A 75 0.33 0.33 -2.53
N SER A 76 -0.02 -0.72 -1.81
CA SER A 76 -1.23 -0.76 -0.99
C SER A 76 -0.93 -0.05 0.32
N SER A 77 -1.29 1.23 0.38
CA SER A 77 -0.90 2.08 1.50
C SER A 77 -1.95 2.04 2.59
N ASP A 78 -1.54 1.47 3.71
CA ASP A 78 -2.28 1.43 4.96
C ASP A 78 -1.33 1.76 6.12
N VAL A 79 -1.65 1.38 7.33
CA VAL A 79 -0.78 1.46 8.50
C VAL A 79 -0.26 0.08 8.87
N SER A 80 0.80 0.02 9.67
CA SER A 80 1.37 -1.23 10.14
C SER A 80 1.48 -1.21 11.67
N ALA A 81 1.28 -2.36 12.32
CA ALA A 81 1.41 -2.46 13.76
C ALA A 81 2.88 -2.31 14.19
N ALA A 82 3.18 -1.31 15.02
CA ALA A 82 4.49 -1.15 15.61
C ALA A 82 4.69 -2.12 16.79
N HIS A 83 5.95 -2.46 17.07
CA HIS A 83 6.29 -3.21 18.26
C HIS A 83 5.83 -2.48 19.52
N ASP A 84 5.01 -3.17 20.30
CA ASP A 84 4.55 -2.68 21.60
C ASP A 84 5.23 -3.50 22.73
N PRO A 85 6.07 -2.87 23.55
CA PRO A 85 6.74 -3.56 24.66
C PRO A 85 5.76 -4.14 25.69
N ILE A 86 4.56 -3.56 25.82
CA ILE A 86 3.53 -4.04 26.77
C ILE A 86 2.90 -5.33 26.23
N TYR A 87 2.79 -5.46 24.92
CA TYR A 87 2.21 -6.61 24.22
C TYR A 87 3.21 -7.32 23.32
N ALA A 88 4.47 -7.43 23.75
CA ALA A 88 5.55 -8.01 22.95
C ALA A 88 5.24 -9.44 22.44
N SER A 89 4.34 -10.17 23.10
CA SER A 89 3.90 -11.49 22.66
C SER A 89 3.09 -11.49 21.35
N ALA A 90 2.52 -10.33 20.97
CA ALA A 90 1.70 -10.20 19.75
C ALA A 90 2.52 -10.09 18.47
N SER A 91 3.81 -9.81 18.57
CA SER A 91 4.71 -9.67 17.44
C SER A 91 5.85 -10.68 17.45
N SER A 92 6.47 -10.90 16.29
CA SER A 92 7.70 -11.66 16.18
C SER A 92 8.91 -10.71 16.25
N PRO A 93 9.89 -10.89 17.17
CA PRO A 93 11.02 -9.98 17.28
C PRO A 93 11.85 -9.77 16.00
N ARG A 94 11.76 -10.69 15.05
CA ARG A 94 12.48 -10.61 13.78
C ARG A 94 11.71 -9.89 12.68
N ASN A 95 10.40 -9.73 12.85
CA ASN A 95 9.49 -9.25 11.81
C ASN A 95 8.54 -8.17 12.34
N GLN A 96 9.01 -7.35 13.26
CA GLN A 96 8.22 -6.26 13.84
C GLN A 96 8.63 -4.91 13.26
N ALA A 97 7.68 -3.99 13.12
CA ALA A 97 7.95 -2.61 12.79
C ALA A 97 8.31 -1.80 14.04
N GLU A 98 9.20 -0.84 13.90
CA GLU A 98 9.62 0.05 14.96
C GLU A 98 9.43 1.51 14.57
N PHE A 99 9.17 2.37 15.54
CA PHE A 99 9.10 3.81 15.31
C PHE A 99 10.46 4.39 14.95
N GLY A 100 10.45 5.37 14.04
CA GLY A 100 11.66 6.06 13.60
C GLY A 100 12.51 5.29 12.60
N LYS A 101 11.99 4.21 12.05
CA LYS A 101 12.67 3.39 11.03
C LYS A 101 12.16 3.61 9.61
N GLY A 102 11.26 4.56 9.42
CA GLY A 102 10.72 4.93 8.13
C GLY A 102 9.48 4.15 7.70
N ILE A 103 9.20 4.16 6.41
CA ILE A 103 8.05 3.46 5.83
C ILE A 103 8.20 1.94 6.01
N VAL A 104 7.12 1.28 6.39
CA VAL A 104 7.06 -0.17 6.57
C VAL A 104 6.56 -0.82 5.30
N PHE A 105 7.22 -1.89 4.85
CA PHE A 105 6.75 -2.77 3.79
C PHE A 105 6.43 -4.15 4.38
N ASN A 106 5.22 -4.63 4.16
CA ASN A 106 4.82 -5.96 4.56
C ASN A 106 4.83 -6.89 3.34
N LYS A 107 5.80 -7.79 3.29
CA LYS A 107 5.89 -8.76 2.20
C LYS A 107 4.66 -9.64 2.14
N TYR A 108 4.23 -10.08 3.31
CA TYR A 108 3.06 -10.93 3.48
C TYR A 108 2.05 -10.25 4.39
N THR A 109 0.81 -10.26 3.96
CA THR A 109 -0.35 -9.84 4.77
C THR A 109 -1.43 -10.89 4.68
N GLY A 110 -2.21 -11.03 5.74
CA GLY A 110 -3.31 -11.98 5.80
C GLY A 110 -3.75 -12.22 7.24
N ALA A 111 -5.03 -12.51 7.42
CA ALA A 111 -5.59 -12.82 8.72
C ALA A 111 -5.56 -14.33 8.97
N ARG A 112 -5.14 -14.75 10.17
CA ARG A 112 -5.06 -16.14 10.59
C ARG A 112 -4.33 -17.03 9.58
N GLY A 113 -3.25 -16.51 9.02
CA GLY A 113 -2.37 -17.21 8.10
C GLY A 113 -2.80 -17.25 6.64
N LYS A 114 -4.07 -17.11 6.28
CA LYS A 114 -4.51 -17.34 4.89
C LYS A 114 -5.68 -16.48 4.39
N SER A 115 -6.42 -15.80 5.25
CA SER A 115 -7.57 -15.03 4.82
C SER A 115 -7.17 -13.65 4.31
N GLY A 116 -7.61 -13.28 3.11
CA GLY A 116 -7.29 -11.99 2.50
C GLY A 116 -5.79 -11.77 2.30
N CYS A 117 -5.06 -12.84 1.94
CA CYS A 117 -3.60 -12.81 1.86
C CYS A 117 -3.12 -12.11 0.60
N ASN A 118 -2.04 -11.35 0.74
CA ASN A 118 -1.13 -10.96 -0.33
C ASN A 118 0.29 -11.40 0.02
N ASP A 119 1.03 -11.87 -0.97
CA ASP A 119 2.44 -12.25 -0.84
C ASP A 119 3.24 -11.60 -1.99
N ALA A 120 3.93 -10.50 -1.69
CA ALA A 120 4.66 -9.74 -2.69
C ALA A 120 5.83 -10.57 -3.27
N ASN A 121 5.98 -10.53 -4.59
CA ASN A 121 7.05 -11.23 -5.29
C ASN A 121 8.43 -10.65 -4.95
N ALA A 122 9.45 -11.49 -4.93
CA ALA A 122 10.82 -11.11 -4.58
C ALA A 122 11.38 -10.03 -5.53
N GLU A 123 11.07 -10.14 -6.82
CA GLU A 123 11.48 -9.19 -7.86
C GLU A 123 10.84 -7.82 -7.61
N TYR A 124 9.59 -7.79 -7.21
CA TYR A 124 8.91 -6.54 -6.88
C TYR A 124 9.46 -5.91 -5.60
N ILE A 125 9.76 -6.70 -4.59
CA ILE A 125 10.44 -6.23 -3.38
C ILE A 125 11.81 -5.63 -3.72
N ALA A 126 12.58 -6.28 -4.58
CA ALA A 126 13.87 -5.77 -5.02
C ALA A 126 13.74 -4.43 -5.75
N LEU A 127 12.70 -4.27 -6.56
CA LEU A 127 12.38 -3.00 -7.21
C LEU A 127 12.06 -1.90 -6.19
N ILE A 128 11.15 -2.18 -5.24
CA ILE A 128 10.75 -1.22 -4.20
C ILE A 128 11.96 -0.79 -3.36
N ARG A 129 12.80 -1.75 -2.94
CA ARG A 129 14.04 -1.44 -2.21
C ARG A 129 14.92 -0.48 -2.97
N ARG A 130 15.17 -0.75 -4.25
CA ARG A 130 15.97 0.13 -5.11
C ARG A 130 15.37 1.53 -5.20
N ILE A 131 14.06 1.65 -5.42
CA ILE A 131 13.39 2.95 -5.47
C ILE A 131 13.60 3.73 -4.16
N MET A 132 13.46 3.08 -3.01
CA MET A 132 13.63 3.72 -1.71
C MET A 132 15.08 4.13 -1.47
N ASP A 133 16.04 3.23 -1.76
CA ASP A 133 17.46 3.46 -1.56
C ASP A 133 17.98 4.60 -2.47
N ASP A 134 17.60 4.61 -3.74
CA ASP A 134 18.00 5.63 -4.72
C ASP A 134 17.50 7.04 -4.34
N HIS A 135 16.38 7.11 -3.61
CA HIS A 135 15.80 8.39 -3.16
C HIS A 135 16.08 8.71 -1.68
N ASN A 136 16.97 7.96 -1.04
CA ASN A 136 17.33 8.14 0.38
C ASN A 136 16.09 8.12 1.31
N VAL A 137 15.13 7.24 1.05
CA VAL A 137 13.98 7.00 1.90
C VAL A 137 14.34 5.98 2.96
N ALA A 138 14.11 6.30 4.23
CA ALA A 138 14.23 5.31 5.29
C ALA A 138 13.05 4.34 5.23
N TRP A 139 13.35 3.04 5.26
CA TRP A 139 12.36 1.99 5.16
C TRP A 139 12.72 0.76 5.99
N GLN A 140 11.73 -0.02 6.31
CA GLN A 140 11.85 -1.29 7.03
C GLN A 140 10.87 -2.32 6.50
N THR A 141 11.09 -3.58 6.82
CA THR A 141 10.14 -4.68 6.56
C THR A 141 9.54 -5.18 7.84
N SER A 142 8.28 -5.58 7.80
CA SER A 142 7.56 -6.13 8.94
C SER A 142 6.48 -7.09 8.49
N GLU A 143 5.91 -7.82 9.44
CA GLU A 143 4.62 -8.50 9.34
C GLU A 143 3.63 -7.90 10.33
N LEU A 144 2.35 -8.00 10.03
CA LEU A 144 1.26 -7.51 10.88
C LEU A 144 0.98 -8.48 12.04
N GLY A 145 1.93 -8.61 12.97
CA GLY A 145 1.86 -9.53 14.08
C GLY A 145 2.35 -10.94 13.75
N LYS A 146 2.19 -11.86 14.71
CA LYS A 146 2.56 -13.26 14.49
C LYS A 146 1.62 -13.94 13.53
N VAL A 147 2.17 -14.64 12.56
CA VAL A 147 1.43 -15.53 11.66
C VAL A 147 0.66 -16.57 12.50
N ASP A 148 -0.54 -16.88 12.10
CA ASP A 148 -1.50 -17.79 12.74
C ASP A 148 -2.14 -17.30 14.07
N GLN A 149 -1.52 -16.37 14.79
CA GLN A 149 -2.07 -15.84 16.05
C GLN A 149 -2.81 -14.53 15.89
N GLY A 150 -2.49 -13.78 14.89
CA GLY A 150 -3.04 -12.46 14.61
C GLY A 150 -2.85 -12.14 13.14
N GLY A 151 -2.38 -10.95 12.91
CA GLY A 151 -2.20 -10.43 11.57
C GLY A 151 -3.40 -9.61 11.14
N GLY A 152 -3.20 -8.83 10.11
CA GLY A 152 -4.22 -8.02 9.46
C GLY A 152 -4.41 -8.46 8.02
N GLY A 153 -5.65 -8.49 7.58
CA GLY A 153 -5.97 -8.44 6.17
C GLY A 153 -5.91 -6.98 5.73
N THR A 154 -5.43 -6.76 4.52
CA THR A 154 -5.49 -5.46 3.85
C THR A 154 -6.23 -5.63 2.53
N ILE A 155 -6.39 -4.55 1.77
CA ILE A 155 -7.01 -4.60 0.45
C ILE A 155 -6.05 -5.04 -0.66
N ALA A 156 -4.78 -5.28 -0.35
CA ALA A 156 -3.73 -5.58 -1.34
C ALA A 156 -4.09 -6.78 -2.23
N TYR A 157 -4.60 -7.86 -1.64
CA TYR A 157 -4.97 -9.06 -2.39
C TYR A 157 -6.03 -8.81 -3.46
N ILE A 158 -6.89 -7.81 -3.28
CA ILE A 158 -7.98 -7.52 -4.22
C ILE A 158 -7.41 -7.09 -5.57
N LEU A 159 -6.47 -6.15 -5.58
CA LEU A 159 -5.82 -5.72 -6.82
C LEU A 159 -4.78 -6.73 -7.32
N ALA A 160 -4.15 -7.48 -6.44
CA ALA A 160 -3.28 -8.58 -6.83
C ALA A 160 -4.01 -9.65 -7.68
N ASN A 161 -5.33 -9.83 -7.49
CA ASN A 161 -6.14 -10.73 -8.32
C ASN A 161 -6.22 -10.31 -9.80
N TYR A 162 -5.93 -9.06 -10.12
CA TYR A 162 -5.81 -8.60 -11.51
C TYR A 162 -4.44 -8.90 -12.14
N GLY A 163 -3.54 -9.53 -11.38
CA GLY A 163 -2.17 -9.81 -11.82
C GLY A 163 -1.19 -8.65 -11.61
N MET A 164 -1.61 -7.60 -10.89
CA MET A 164 -0.70 -6.50 -10.49
C MET A 164 0.37 -6.98 -9.53
N GLN A 165 1.53 -6.34 -9.57
CA GLN A 165 2.52 -6.47 -8.52
C GLN A 165 2.13 -5.54 -7.37
N VAL A 166 1.79 -6.11 -6.23
CA VAL A 166 1.28 -5.38 -5.07
C VAL A 166 2.10 -5.70 -3.82
N ILE A 167 2.44 -4.68 -3.07
CA ILE A 167 3.00 -4.79 -1.72
C ILE A 167 2.26 -3.86 -0.78
N ASP A 168 1.99 -4.35 0.42
CA ASP A 168 1.48 -3.50 1.50
C ASP A 168 2.58 -2.63 2.06
N CYS A 169 2.24 -1.37 2.32
CA CYS A 169 3.15 -0.43 2.96
C CYS A 169 2.38 0.57 3.82
N GLY A 170 3.10 1.24 4.70
CA GLY A 170 2.50 2.30 5.51
C GLY A 170 3.37 2.78 6.64
N VAL A 171 2.76 3.45 7.57
CA VAL A 171 3.43 4.00 8.75
C VAL A 171 3.18 3.09 9.94
N ALA A 172 4.24 2.78 10.68
CA ALA A 172 4.12 2.04 11.94
C ALA A 172 3.34 2.87 12.97
N LEU A 173 2.37 2.25 13.65
CA LEU A 173 1.63 2.91 14.71
C LEU A 173 1.33 2.00 15.89
N HIS A 174 1.07 2.60 17.05
CA HIS A 174 0.52 1.95 18.22
C HIS A 174 -0.97 2.22 18.35
N ASN A 175 -1.65 1.33 19.06
CA ASN A 175 -3.06 1.46 19.41
C ASN A 175 -3.97 1.53 18.17
N MET A 176 -3.64 0.75 17.13
CA MET A 176 -4.48 0.62 15.94
C MET A 176 -5.94 0.36 16.34
N HIS A 177 -6.88 1.08 15.73
CA HIS A 177 -8.32 1.05 16.02
C HIS A 177 -8.74 1.60 17.40
N ALA A 178 -7.82 2.16 18.18
CA ALA A 178 -8.16 2.82 19.42
C ALA A 178 -8.56 4.30 19.20
N PRO A 179 -9.21 4.94 20.19
CA PRO A 179 -9.52 6.38 20.09
C PRO A 179 -8.29 7.28 19.94
N PHE A 180 -7.13 6.81 20.42
CA PHE A 180 -5.84 7.50 20.29
C PHE A 180 -4.81 6.57 19.71
N GLU A 181 -4.45 6.82 18.47
CA GLU A 181 -3.36 6.14 17.77
C GLU A 181 -2.10 7.00 17.78
N LEU A 182 -0.95 6.37 17.89
CA LEU A 182 0.35 7.02 17.91
C LEU A 182 1.16 6.61 16.67
N ALA A 183 1.68 7.60 15.94
CA ALA A 183 2.61 7.41 14.84
C ALA A 183 3.79 8.37 14.96
N SER A 184 4.95 7.95 14.46
CA SER A 184 6.13 8.80 14.36
C SER A 184 5.97 9.82 13.24
N LYS A 185 6.19 11.10 13.52
CA LYS A 185 6.20 12.15 12.48
C LYS A 185 7.32 11.95 11.47
N ALA A 186 8.46 11.40 11.90
CA ALA A 186 9.57 11.07 11.00
C ALA A 186 9.15 9.99 10.00
N ASP A 187 8.47 8.95 10.46
CA ASP A 187 8.00 7.87 9.58
C ASP A 187 6.93 8.35 8.60
N ILE A 188 6.04 9.26 9.02
CA ILE A 188 5.07 9.91 8.12
C ILE A 188 5.80 10.71 7.03
N TYR A 189 6.89 11.41 7.39
CA TYR A 189 7.68 12.14 6.43
C TYR A 189 8.40 11.22 5.44
N GLU A 190 8.99 10.13 5.93
CA GLU A 190 9.62 9.12 5.07
C GLU A 190 8.61 8.40 4.15
N ALA A 191 7.41 8.10 4.66
CA ALA A 191 6.33 7.55 3.83
C ALA A 191 5.93 8.51 2.69
N LYS A 192 5.85 9.83 2.97
CA LYS A 192 5.64 10.84 1.94
C LYS A 192 6.72 10.79 0.86
N LYS A 193 7.99 10.75 1.25
CA LYS A 193 9.12 10.64 0.31
C LYS A 193 9.02 9.35 -0.53
N GLY A 194 8.71 8.24 0.13
CA GLY A 194 8.56 6.94 -0.52
C GLY A 194 7.45 6.93 -1.58
N TYR A 195 6.29 7.53 -1.28
CA TYR A 195 5.21 7.64 -2.26
C TYR A 195 5.59 8.53 -3.44
N ALA A 196 6.25 9.66 -3.19
CA ALA A 196 6.73 10.53 -4.26
C ALA A 196 7.75 9.79 -5.15
N ALA A 197 8.73 9.12 -4.56
CA ALA A 197 9.71 8.31 -5.28
C ALA A 197 9.07 7.21 -6.13
N PHE A 198 8.08 6.51 -5.59
CA PHE A 198 7.34 5.48 -6.31
C PHE A 198 6.55 6.03 -7.50
N LEU A 199 5.84 7.16 -7.31
CA LEU A 199 5.02 7.77 -8.36
C LEU A 199 5.86 8.35 -9.50
N THR A 200 7.11 8.74 -9.25
CA THR A 200 8.03 9.28 -10.25
C THR A 200 8.96 8.23 -10.86
N TYR A 201 8.84 6.97 -10.42
CA TYR A 201 9.65 5.88 -10.97
C TYR A 201 9.34 5.66 -12.45
N GLU A 202 10.37 5.66 -13.28
CA GLU A 202 10.25 5.63 -14.75
C GLU A 202 10.33 4.23 -15.39
N GLY A 203 10.75 3.20 -14.64
CA GLY A 203 10.95 1.85 -15.13
C GLY A 203 12.40 1.45 -15.26
#